data_d07db2427a1831989486038a81b64d1f
#
_entry.id   d07db2427a1831989486038a81b64d1f
#
_cell.length_a   1.000
_cell.length_b   1.000
_cell.length_c   1.000
_cell.angle_alpha   90.00
_cell.angle_beta   90.00
_cell.angle_gamma   90.00
#
_symmetry.space_group_name_H-M   'P 1'
#
loop_
_entity.id
_entity.type
_entity.pdbx_description
1 polymer ?
#
loop_
_entity_poly.entity_id
_entity_poly.type
_entity_poly.pdbx_seq_one_letter_code
_entity_poly.pdbx_strand_id
1 'polypeptide(L)'
;MLERILGNSPAFFEQVIIELLVAMGYGGTHKNAATQLGRTGDGGVDGVVNEDRLGLDRVYVQAKRYAAGNGVSRPDVQAFVGSLVGLGATKGVFVTTSTFSAQATDFASRLTQRVILIDGRQLADLMIEYGVGVRTS
;
A
#
# COMPACT_ATOMS: atom_id res chain seq x y z
N MET A 1 14.00 8.63 -7.09
CA MET A 1 13.53 7.61 -6.14
C MET A 1 12.47 6.69 -6.69
N LEU A 2 11.38 7.23 -7.22
CA LEU A 2 10.36 6.41 -7.86
C LEU A 2 10.90 5.69 -9.09
N GLU A 3 11.82 6.29 -9.80
CA GLU A 3 12.47 5.68 -10.95
C GLU A 3 13.16 4.39 -10.59
N ARG A 4 13.72 4.33 -9.39
CA ARG A 4 14.39 3.14 -8.90
C ARG A 4 13.39 2.01 -8.68
N ILE A 5 12.20 2.34 -8.17
CA ILE A 5 11.13 1.36 -8.00
C ILE A 5 10.65 0.86 -9.35
N LEU A 6 10.41 1.79 -10.28
CA LEU A 6 9.93 1.44 -11.62
C LEU A 6 10.95 0.65 -12.42
N GLY A 7 12.24 0.87 -12.17
CA GLY A 7 13.31 0.17 -12.84
C GLY A 7 13.66 -1.19 -12.25
N ASN A 8 12.99 -1.57 -11.15
CA ASN A 8 13.24 -2.85 -10.49
C ASN A 8 12.02 -3.76 -10.59
N SER A 9 12.14 -4.96 -10.05
CA SER A 9 11.05 -5.93 -10.10
C SER A 9 9.86 -5.50 -9.23
N PRO A 10 8.68 -6.03 -9.48
CA PRO A 10 7.55 -5.81 -8.57
C PRO A 10 7.86 -6.23 -7.13
N ALA A 11 8.71 -7.26 -6.95
CA ALA A 11 9.11 -7.69 -5.62
C ALA A 11 9.86 -6.60 -4.86
N PHE A 12 10.66 -5.79 -5.56
CA PHE A 12 11.35 -4.66 -4.93
C PHE A 12 10.34 -3.64 -4.39
N PHE A 13 9.31 -3.34 -5.17
CA PHE A 13 8.26 -2.41 -4.76
C PHE A 13 7.52 -2.93 -3.51
N GLU A 14 7.18 -4.21 -3.52
CA GLU A 14 6.53 -4.83 -2.36
C GLU A 14 7.41 -4.78 -1.13
N GLN A 15 8.70 -5.05 -1.30
CA GLN A 15 9.66 -5.00 -0.20
C GLN A 15 9.76 -3.59 0.38
N VAL A 16 9.77 -2.57 -0.45
CA VAL A 16 9.80 -1.18 -0.01
C VAL A 16 8.57 -0.88 0.84
N ILE A 17 7.40 -1.32 0.40
CA ILE A 17 6.15 -1.10 1.14
C ILE A 17 6.19 -1.79 2.50
N ILE A 18 6.65 -3.04 2.55
CA ILE A 18 6.77 -3.78 3.81
C ILE A 18 7.69 -3.03 4.78
N GLU A 19 8.86 -2.64 4.30
CA GLU A 19 9.84 -1.95 5.14
C GLU A 19 9.30 -0.61 5.63
N LEU A 20 8.56 0.09 4.78
CA LEU A 20 7.97 1.37 5.14
C LEU A 20 6.91 1.19 6.23
N LEU A 21 6.02 0.23 6.08
CA LEU A 21 4.97 -0.02 7.06
C LEU A 21 5.57 -0.43 8.41
N VAL A 22 6.61 -1.26 8.39
CA VAL A 22 7.31 -1.65 9.61
C VAL A 22 7.97 -0.44 10.27
N ALA A 23 8.62 0.41 9.49
CA ALA A 23 9.26 1.62 10.00
C ALA A 23 8.24 2.59 10.62
N MET A 24 7.01 2.57 10.10
CA MET A 24 5.93 3.39 10.63
C MET A 24 5.24 2.76 11.85
N GLY A 25 5.66 1.57 12.25
CA GLY A 25 5.16 0.90 13.46
C GLY A 25 4.14 -0.20 13.23
N TYR A 26 3.85 -0.54 11.97
CA TYR A 26 2.91 -1.61 11.69
C TYR A 26 3.62 -2.96 11.61
N GLY A 27 2.86 -4.02 11.80
CA GLY A 27 3.36 -5.37 11.59
C GLY A 27 4.10 -5.99 12.76
N GLY A 28 4.34 -5.24 13.81
CA GLY A 28 5.07 -5.71 14.99
C GLY A 28 6.53 -6.00 14.67
N THR A 29 6.79 -7.03 13.88
CA THR A 29 8.16 -7.36 13.47
C THR A 29 8.23 -7.37 11.95
N HIS A 30 9.40 -7.06 11.44
CA HIS A 30 9.66 -7.09 10.00
C HIS A 30 9.38 -8.47 9.41
N LYS A 31 9.71 -9.51 10.13
CA LYS A 31 9.51 -10.88 9.68
C LYS A 31 8.02 -11.19 9.46
N ASN A 32 7.18 -10.78 10.40
CA ASN A 32 5.75 -11.05 10.28
C ASN A 32 5.12 -10.26 9.13
N ALA A 33 5.52 -9.02 8.97
CA ALA A 33 5.04 -8.21 7.85
C ALA A 33 5.43 -8.84 6.51
N ALA A 34 6.70 -9.29 6.41
CA ALA A 34 7.21 -9.86 5.17
C ALA A 34 6.50 -11.16 4.78
N THR A 35 6.04 -11.96 5.74
CA THR A 35 5.37 -13.22 5.44
C THR A 35 3.95 -13.03 4.95
N GLN A 36 3.36 -11.86 5.19
CA GLN A 36 1.97 -11.64 4.83
C GLN A 36 1.78 -10.94 3.50
N LEU A 37 2.62 -9.96 3.21
CA LEU A 37 2.52 -9.24 1.96
C LEU A 37 3.03 -10.10 0.81
N GLY A 38 2.38 -10.05 -0.31
CA GLY A 38 2.77 -10.83 -1.47
C GLY A 38 2.13 -12.19 -1.59
N ARG A 39 1.35 -12.57 -0.58
CA ARG A 39 0.67 -13.82 -0.65
C ARG A 39 -0.60 -13.80 -1.36
N THR A 40 -0.86 -12.91 -2.19
CA THR A 40 -2.06 -12.80 -2.62
C THR A 40 -2.62 -13.31 -3.50
N GLY A 41 -3.37 -13.15 -3.70
CA GLY A 41 -3.94 -13.33 -4.68
C GLY A 41 -5.26 -13.06 -5.01
N ASP A 42 -5.94 -13.00 -4.22
CA ASP A 42 -7.32 -12.93 -4.42
C ASP A 42 -7.93 -11.59 -4.23
N GLY A 43 -8.84 -11.20 -5.12
CA GLY A 43 -9.71 -10.08 -4.91
C GLY A 43 -9.06 -8.70 -4.89
N GLY A 44 -7.88 -8.55 -5.46
CA GLY A 44 -7.24 -7.24 -5.54
C GLY A 44 -6.59 -6.77 -4.26
N VAL A 45 -6.28 -7.68 -3.36
CA VAL A 45 -5.49 -7.37 -2.17
C VAL A 45 -4.15 -8.07 -2.29
N ASP A 46 -3.05 -7.31 -2.17
CA ASP A 46 -1.73 -7.89 -2.29
C ASP A 46 -1.23 -8.51 -1.01
N GLY A 47 -1.75 -8.08 0.11
CA GLY A 47 -1.35 -8.65 1.39
C GLY A 47 -2.03 -7.99 2.57
N VAL A 48 -1.64 -8.42 3.74
CA VAL A 48 -2.19 -7.93 5.00
C VAL A 48 -1.07 -7.76 6.01
N VAL A 49 -1.16 -6.70 6.79
CA VAL A 49 -0.20 -6.41 7.84
C VAL A 49 -0.99 -6.24 9.12
N ASN A 50 -0.54 -6.88 10.20
CA ASN A 50 -1.18 -6.70 11.50
C ASN A 50 -0.84 -5.31 12.04
N GLU A 51 -1.85 -4.62 12.56
CA GLU A 51 -1.62 -3.30 13.14
C GLU A 51 -1.06 -3.43 14.55
N ASP A 52 -1.41 -4.49 15.25
CA ASP A 52 -0.95 -4.74 16.59
C ASP A 52 -0.28 -6.11 16.72
N ARG A 53 0.36 -6.34 17.85
CA ARG A 53 1.12 -7.57 18.07
C ARG A 53 0.24 -8.81 18.14
N LEU A 54 -1.02 -8.65 18.52
CA LEU A 54 -1.94 -9.77 18.66
C LEU A 54 -2.68 -10.08 17.38
N GLY A 55 -2.60 -9.18 16.39
CA GLY A 55 -3.31 -9.35 15.14
C GLY A 55 -4.81 -9.10 15.27
N LEU A 56 -5.22 -8.31 16.25
CA LEU A 56 -6.62 -7.97 16.41
C LEU A 56 -7.09 -7.00 15.36
N ASP A 57 -6.20 -6.09 14.95
CA ASP A 57 -6.48 -5.15 13.88
C ASP A 57 -5.57 -5.44 12.71
N ARG A 58 -6.13 -5.47 11.52
CA ARG A 58 -5.38 -5.75 10.30
C ARG A 58 -5.56 -4.63 9.30
N VAL A 59 -4.47 -4.32 8.60
CA VAL A 59 -4.48 -3.37 7.49
C VAL A 59 -4.22 -4.14 6.22
N TYR A 60 -5.15 -4.07 5.29
CA TYR A 60 -5.01 -4.74 4.00
C TYR A 60 -4.34 -3.79 3.02
N VAL A 61 -3.48 -4.32 2.18
CA VAL A 61 -2.63 -3.51 1.32
C VAL A 61 -2.84 -3.89 -0.14
N GLN A 62 -3.02 -2.88 -0.97
CA GLN A 62 -3.04 -3.01 -2.43
C GLN A 62 -1.92 -2.13 -2.96
N ALA A 63 -1.11 -2.65 -3.85
CA ALA A 63 -0.03 -1.89 -4.46
C ALA A 63 -0.15 -1.94 -5.98
N LYS A 64 -0.06 -0.79 -6.62
CA LYS A 64 -0.10 -0.68 -8.09
C LYS A 64 1.12 0.10 -8.56
N ARG A 65 2.04 -0.61 -9.21
CA ARG A 65 3.26 -0.01 -9.74
C ARG A 65 3.00 0.47 -11.17
N TYR A 66 2.45 1.67 -11.27
CA TYR A 66 2.13 2.28 -12.56
C TYR A 66 3.17 3.32 -12.95
N ALA A 67 3.42 3.45 -14.24
CA ALA A 67 4.27 4.51 -14.75
C ALA A 67 3.61 5.87 -14.55
N ALA A 68 4.42 6.90 -14.44
CA ALA A 68 3.92 8.26 -14.33
C ALA A 68 2.97 8.54 -15.51
N GLY A 69 1.85 9.16 -15.24
CA GLY A 69 0.83 9.43 -16.25
C GLY A 69 -0.27 8.39 -16.31
N ASN A 70 -0.06 7.21 -15.74
CA ASN A 70 -1.09 6.16 -15.68
C ASN A 70 -1.68 6.17 -14.29
N GLY A 71 -2.64 7.06 -14.05
CA GLY A 71 -3.22 7.22 -12.72
C GLY A 71 -4.14 6.09 -12.31
N VAL A 72 -4.27 5.90 -11.01
CA VAL A 72 -5.21 4.95 -10.44
C VAL A 72 -6.60 5.58 -10.47
N SER A 73 -7.54 4.87 -11.05
CA SER A 73 -8.89 5.39 -11.28
C SER A 73 -9.84 5.00 -10.16
N ARG A 74 -11.02 5.60 -10.18
CA ARG A 74 -12.07 5.26 -9.24
C ARG A 74 -12.44 3.77 -9.28
N PRO A 75 -12.63 3.13 -10.46
CA PRO A 75 -12.89 1.70 -10.49
C PRO A 75 -11.84 0.85 -9.78
N ASP A 76 -10.57 1.24 -9.85
CA ASP A 76 -9.49 0.53 -9.15
C ASP A 76 -9.70 0.59 -7.64
N VAL A 77 -10.02 1.76 -7.12
CA VAL A 77 -10.26 1.94 -5.69
C VAL A 77 -11.54 1.23 -5.27
N GLN A 78 -12.58 1.28 -6.10
CA GLN A 78 -13.84 0.56 -5.83
C GLN A 78 -13.60 -0.95 -5.73
N ALA A 79 -12.76 -1.50 -6.60
CA ALA A 79 -12.43 -2.92 -6.58
C ALA A 79 -11.71 -3.29 -5.28
N PHE A 80 -10.79 -2.44 -4.84
CA PHE A 80 -10.08 -2.66 -3.57
C PHE A 80 -11.05 -2.64 -2.39
N VAL A 81 -11.95 -1.66 -2.36
CA VAL A 81 -12.95 -1.56 -1.29
C VAL A 81 -13.87 -2.77 -1.30
N GLY A 82 -14.26 -3.24 -2.48
CA GLY A 82 -15.05 -4.46 -2.61
C GLY A 82 -14.35 -5.67 -2.00
N SER A 83 -13.03 -5.75 -2.20
CA SER A 83 -12.24 -6.82 -1.60
C SER A 83 -12.22 -6.70 -0.07
N LEU A 84 -12.09 -5.48 0.45
CA LEU A 84 -12.13 -5.26 1.89
C LEU A 84 -13.46 -5.72 2.48
N VAL A 85 -14.56 -5.37 1.82
CA VAL A 85 -15.89 -5.79 2.29
C VAL A 85 -16.00 -7.32 2.28
N GLY A 86 -15.54 -7.95 1.21
CA GLY A 86 -15.56 -9.41 1.10
C GLY A 86 -14.75 -10.12 2.16
N LEU A 87 -13.71 -9.47 2.66
CA LEU A 87 -12.84 -10.01 3.71
C LEU A 87 -13.28 -9.62 5.10
N GLY A 88 -14.34 -8.82 5.22
CA GLY A 88 -14.76 -8.30 6.52
C GLY A 88 -13.80 -7.27 7.08
N ALA A 89 -12.99 -6.65 6.22
CA ALA A 89 -11.97 -5.71 6.65
C ALA A 89 -12.50 -4.29 6.70
N THR A 90 -11.98 -3.50 7.64
CA THR A 90 -12.38 -2.11 7.80
C THR A 90 -11.26 -1.12 7.52
N LYS A 91 -10.03 -1.60 7.33
CA LYS A 91 -8.87 -0.75 7.12
C LYS A 91 -8.07 -1.22 5.92
N GLY A 92 -7.65 -0.28 5.08
CA GLY A 92 -6.85 -0.59 3.92
C GLY A 92 -5.94 0.55 3.52
N VAL A 93 -4.84 0.21 2.87
CA VAL A 93 -3.90 1.18 2.30
C VAL A 93 -3.70 0.81 0.84
N PHE A 94 -3.91 1.78 -0.03
CA PHE A 94 -3.69 1.60 -1.46
C PHE A 94 -2.50 2.47 -1.86
N VAL A 95 -1.43 1.84 -2.29
CA VAL A 95 -0.17 2.52 -2.63
C VAL A 95 0.07 2.44 -4.12
N THR A 96 0.46 3.53 -4.72
CA THR A 96 0.87 3.53 -6.13
C THR A 96 2.13 4.37 -6.32
N THR A 97 2.87 4.09 -7.38
CA THR A 97 3.99 4.90 -7.81
C THR A 97 3.53 6.06 -8.70
N SER A 98 2.26 6.10 -9.06
CA SER A 98 1.66 7.13 -9.90
C SER A 98 0.80 8.08 -9.07
N THR A 99 -0.37 8.42 -9.57
CA THR A 99 -1.30 9.35 -8.90
C THR A 99 -2.68 8.70 -8.80
N PHE A 100 -3.56 9.30 -8.00
CA PHE A 100 -4.96 8.92 -7.96
C PHE A 100 -5.77 9.99 -8.65
N SER A 101 -6.79 9.59 -9.40
CA SER A 101 -7.68 10.56 -10.02
C SER A 101 -8.49 11.31 -8.95
N ALA A 102 -9.01 12.46 -9.31
CA ALA A 102 -9.85 13.24 -8.38
C ALA A 102 -11.06 12.43 -7.95
N GLN A 103 -11.65 11.66 -8.88
CA GLN A 103 -12.81 10.82 -8.59
C GLN A 103 -12.44 9.69 -7.61
N ALA A 104 -11.25 9.11 -7.75
CA ALA A 104 -10.77 8.07 -6.85
C ALA A 104 -10.59 8.62 -5.43
N THR A 105 -9.97 9.78 -5.32
CA THR A 105 -9.75 10.44 -4.02
C THR A 105 -11.08 10.81 -3.36
N ASP A 106 -12.00 11.38 -4.12
CA ASP A 106 -13.32 11.74 -3.62
C ASP A 106 -14.09 10.50 -3.12
N PHE A 107 -14.05 9.43 -3.91
CA PHE A 107 -14.71 8.18 -3.53
C PHE A 107 -14.16 7.66 -2.20
N ALA A 108 -12.84 7.61 -2.05
CA ALA A 108 -12.20 7.11 -0.83
C ALA A 108 -12.57 7.95 0.40
N SER A 109 -12.72 9.26 0.22
CA SER A 109 -13.03 10.16 1.34
C SER A 109 -14.44 9.98 1.89
N ARG A 110 -15.31 9.31 1.16
CA ARG A 110 -16.72 9.11 1.55
C ARG A 110 -17.03 7.73 2.10
N LEU A 111 -16.01 6.89 2.24
CA LEU A 111 -16.22 5.52 2.67
C LEU A 111 -16.39 5.40 4.18
N THR A 112 -17.14 4.36 4.60
CA THR A 112 -17.19 3.99 6.01
C THR A 112 -15.92 3.22 6.40
N GLN A 113 -15.35 2.46 5.47
CA GLN A 113 -14.07 1.82 5.69
C GLN A 113 -12.97 2.90 5.73
N ARG A 114 -11.94 2.65 6.50
CA ARG A 114 -10.81 3.57 6.56
C ARG A 114 -9.79 3.17 5.51
N VAL A 115 -9.80 3.87 4.40
CA VAL A 115 -8.90 3.62 3.27
C VAL A 115 -7.99 4.82 3.08
N ILE A 116 -6.69 4.57 3.14
CA ILE A 116 -5.67 5.59 2.93
C ILE A 116 -5.06 5.39 1.54
N LEU A 117 -4.99 6.45 0.78
CA LEU A 117 -4.38 6.44 -0.55
C LEU A 117 -3.01 7.10 -0.46
N ILE A 118 -1.98 6.38 -0.89
CA ILE A 118 -0.60 6.89 -0.91
C ILE A 118 -0.14 6.90 -2.36
N ASP A 119 0.01 8.10 -2.93
CA ASP A 119 0.48 8.23 -4.30
C ASP A 119 2.02 8.22 -4.35
N GLY A 120 2.55 8.32 -5.57
CA GLY A 120 4.00 8.25 -5.76
C GLY A 120 4.77 9.33 -5.02
N ARG A 121 4.23 10.53 -4.97
CA ARG A 121 4.88 11.64 -4.27
C ARG A 121 4.90 11.41 -2.77
N GLN A 122 3.77 11.00 -2.21
CA GLN A 122 3.68 10.69 -0.79
C GLN A 122 4.57 9.50 -0.44
N LEU A 123 4.60 8.50 -1.32
CA LEU A 123 5.46 7.34 -1.14
C LEU A 123 6.93 7.76 -1.06
N ALA A 124 7.38 8.60 -2.00
CA ALA A 124 8.75 9.10 -2.00
C ALA A 124 9.07 9.88 -0.73
N ASP A 125 8.16 10.75 -0.30
CA ASP A 125 8.35 11.53 0.92
C ASP A 125 8.47 10.64 2.15
N LEU A 126 7.63 9.61 2.24
CA LEU A 126 7.69 8.66 3.35
C LEU A 126 8.97 7.84 3.33
N MET A 127 9.42 7.44 2.14
CA MET A 127 10.67 6.70 2.00
C MET A 127 11.86 7.52 2.52
N ILE A 128 11.87 8.82 2.22
CA ILE A 128 12.91 9.72 2.70
C ILE A 128 12.80 9.89 4.22
N GLU A 129 11.59 10.14 4.70
CA GLU A 129 11.37 10.38 6.13
C GLU A 129 11.79 9.20 6.98
N TYR A 130 11.49 7.98 6.54
CA TYR A 130 11.79 6.77 7.31
C TYR A 130 13.06 6.05 6.86
N GLY A 131 13.77 6.61 5.90
CA GLY A 131 15.05 6.04 5.45
C GLY A 131 14.91 4.70 4.75
N VAL A 132 13.76 4.46 4.10
CA VAL A 132 13.49 3.20 3.41
C VAL A 132 13.76 3.34 1.93
N GLY A 133 14.50 2.39 1.37
CA GLY A 133 14.76 2.37 -0.07
C GLY A 133 15.69 3.47 -0.55
N VAL A 134 16.30 4.23 0.36
CA VAL A 134 17.25 5.27 0.02
C VAL A 134 18.64 4.86 0.47
N ARG A 135 19.62 5.19 -0.35
CA ARG A 135 21.02 4.99 0.04
C ARG A 135 21.54 6.29 0.58
N THR A 136 22.05 6.21 1.80
CA THR A 136 22.85 7.30 2.32
C THR A 136 24.27 7.04 1.87
N SER A 137 24.78 7.89 1.08
CA SER A 137 26.17 7.79 0.67
C SER A 137 27.06 8.52 1.68
#